data_034542f92d56ef044665f5368aca4b02
#
_entry.id   034542f92d56ef044665f5368aca4b02
#
_cell.length_a   1.000
_cell.length_b   1.000
_cell.length_c   1.000
_cell.angle_alpha   90.00
_cell.angle_beta   90.00
_cell.angle_gamma   90.00
#
_symmetry.space_group_name_H-M   'P 1'
#
loop_
_entity.id
_entity.type
_entity.pdbx_description
1 polymer ?
#
loop_
_entity_poly.entity_id
_entity_poly.type
_entity_poly.pdbx_seq_one_letter_code
_entity_poly.pdbx_strand_id
1 'polypeptide(L)'
;MSENTTAANANTDKPLLSQRFRGYFPVVIDVETAGFNAKTDALLEIAATTLKLDENSGQFSLDETIHFNVDPFEGANLEPAALEFTGIDPTNPLRGAVDEKKAITEIFKLVRKKMKAAGCQRAIIVAHNAAFDLGFVNAATERCLIKRSPFHPFVSFDTTTLSGLALGQTVLAKACAAAQIDFNNSEAHSALYDTEKTAELFCFIVNKWQQLGGWPLAAIAEEADLDSDSNSVTSAD
;
A
#
# COMPACT_ATOMS: atom_id res chain seq x y z
N MET A 1 19.85 -41.40 17.90
CA MET A 1 19.85 -40.67 16.61
C MET A 1 18.42 -40.68 16.14
N SER A 2 17.70 -39.63 16.41
CA SER A 2 16.35 -39.39 15.89
C SER A 2 16.37 -37.96 15.32
N GLU A 3 16.36 -37.92 13.99
CA GLU A 3 16.29 -36.69 13.22
C GLU A 3 14.91 -36.04 13.43
N ASN A 4 14.92 -34.88 14.06
CA ASN A 4 13.75 -34.05 14.21
C ASN A 4 13.58 -33.25 12.93
N THR A 5 12.79 -33.77 12.00
CA THR A 5 12.45 -33.11 10.75
C THR A 5 11.39 -32.05 11.05
N THR A 6 11.82 -30.81 11.20
CA THR A 6 10.96 -29.64 11.28
C THR A 6 10.22 -29.51 9.95
N ALA A 7 8.94 -29.76 9.96
CA ALA A 7 8.05 -29.56 8.82
C ALA A 7 7.80 -28.06 8.60
N ALA A 8 8.69 -27.41 7.87
CA ALA A 8 8.38 -26.16 7.19
C ALA A 8 7.55 -26.50 5.95
N ASN A 9 6.23 -26.49 6.07
CA ASN A 9 5.30 -26.56 4.94
C ASN A 9 5.34 -25.24 4.17
N ALA A 10 6.45 -24.93 3.52
CA ALA A 10 6.51 -23.92 2.48
C ALA A 10 5.86 -24.53 1.23
N ASN A 11 4.78 -23.91 0.76
CA ASN A 11 4.20 -24.20 -0.54
C ASN A 11 5.15 -23.63 -1.60
N THR A 12 6.20 -24.36 -1.95
CA THR A 12 7.38 -23.94 -2.72
C THR A 12 7.09 -23.58 -4.18
N ASP A 13 5.85 -23.80 -4.66
CA ASP A 13 5.48 -23.56 -6.06
C ASP A 13 4.85 -22.17 -6.29
N LYS A 14 4.61 -21.37 -5.27
CA LYS A 14 3.99 -20.04 -5.41
C LYS A 14 5.01 -18.92 -5.21
N PRO A 15 4.91 -17.83 -6.02
CA PRO A 15 5.74 -16.64 -5.81
C PRO A 15 5.66 -16.15 -4.34
N LEU A 16 6.79 -15.74 -3.79
CA LEU A 16 6.91 -15.34 -2.39
C LEU A 16 5.93 -14.22 -2.01
N LEU A 17 5.72 -13.26 -2.92
CA LEU A 17 4.76 -12.17 -2.69
C LEU A 17 3.32 -12.69 -2.51
N SER A 18 2.92 -13.73 -3.24
CA SER A 18 1.59 -14.32 -3.10
C SER A 18 1.38 -15.05 -1.76
N GLN A 19 2.43 -15.34 -1.04
CA GLN A 19 2.39 -15.96 0.30
C GLN A 19 2.34 -14.91 1.41
N ARG A 20 2.60 -13.63 1.09
CA ARG A 20 2.57 -12.51 2.03
C ARG A 20 1.26 -11.74 1.91
N PHE A 21 0.86 -11.03 2.95
CA PHE A 21 -0.35 -10.18 2.99
C PHE A 21 -1.64 -10.90 2.54
N ARG A 22 -1.78 -12.19 2.85
CA ARG A 22 -2.89 -13.06 2.38
C ARG A 22 -2.96 -13.21 0.85
N GLY A 23 -1.85 -13.05 0.15
CA GLY A 23 -1.82 -13.05 -1.31
C GLY A 23 -2.35 -11.75 -1.93
N TYR A 24 -2.36 -10.66 -1.17
CA TYR A 24 -2.68 -9.34 -1.69
C TYR A 24 -1.45 -8.67 -2.27
N PHE A 25 -1.66 -7.98 -3.39
CA PHE A 25 -0.63 -7.23 -4.09
C PHE A 25 -0.65 -5.76 -3.63
N PRO A 26 0.37 -5.26 -2.91
CA PRO A 26 0.42 -3.87 -2.47
C PRO A 26 0.76 -2.95 -3.65
N VAL A 27 0.02 -1.87 -3.79
CA VAL A 27 0.25 -0.81 -4.77
C VAL A 27 0.20 0.52 -4.04
N VAL A 28 1.26 1.29 -4.13
CA VAL A 28 1.29 2.62 -3.52
C VAL A 28 0.56 3.59 -4.43
N ILE A 29 -0.35 4.37 -3.87
CA ILE A 29 -1.13 5.39 -4.59
C ILE A 29 -1.07 6.68 -3.78
N ASP A 30 -0.97 7.78 -4.51
CA ASP A 30 -1.14 9.11 -3.98
C ASP A 30 -2.00 9.93 -4.94
N VAL A 31 -2.82 10.84 -4.40
CA VAL A 31 -3.73 11.68 -5.17
C VAL A 31 -3.63 13.14 -4.75
N GLU A 32 -3.59 14.05 -5.73
CA GLU A 32 -3.82 15.47 -5.52
C GLU A 32 -5.23 15.85 -5.93
N THR A 33 -5.90 16.65 -5.12
CA THR A 33 -7.33 16.88 -5.24
C THR A 33 -7.69 18.35 -5.04
N ALA A 34 -8.86 18.73 -5.54
CA ALA A 34 -9.42 20.07 -5.36
C ALA A 34 -10.26 20.19 -4.09
N GLY A 35 -10.05 19.34 -3.09
CA GLY A 35 -10.76 19.37 -1.81
C GLY A 35 -10.75 18.01 -1.11
N PHE A 36 -11.55 17.85 -0.06
CA PHE A 36 -11.52 16.67 0.80
C PHE A 36 -12.66 15.68 0.56
N ASN A 37 -13.68 16.07 -0.22
CA ASN A 37 -14.85 15.23 -0.45
C ASN A 37 -14.73 14.49 -1.79
N ALA A 38 -14.33 13.23 -1.75
CA ALA A 38 -14.11 12.39 -2.92
C ALA A 38 -15.35 12.28 -3.87
N LYS A 39 -16.56 12.57 -3.39
CA LYS A 39 -17.77 12.49 -4.21
C LYS A 39 -18.02 13.76 -5.04
N THR A 40 -17.56 14.90 -4.54
CA THR A 40 -17.87 16.21 -5.14
C THR A 40 -16.64 16.93 -5.67
N ASP A 41 -15.47 16.69 -5.08
CA ASP A 41 -14.28 17.46 -5.38
C ASP A 41 -13.45 16.74 -6.46
N ALA A 42 -12.79 17.52 -7.31
CA ALA A 42 -12.02 16.95 -8.42
C ALA A 42 -10.80 16.17 -7.95
N LEU A 43 -10.55 15.02 -8.57
CA LEU A 43 -9.25 14.38 -8.63
C LEU A 43 -8.42 15.13 -9.68
N LEU A 44 -7.27 15.68 -9.30
CA LEU A 44 -6.42 16.50 -10.17
C LEU A 44 -5.14 15.80 -10.62
N GLU A 45 -4.55 14.99 -9.76
CA GLU A 45 -3.44 14.11 -10.09
C GLU A 45 -3.62 12.76 -9.42
N ILE A 46 -3.08 11.72 -10.04
CA ILE A 46 -2.99 10.40 -9.46
C ILE A 46 -1.70 9.73 -9.92
N ALA A 47 -0.97 9.16 -8.98
CA ALA A 47 0.17 8.29 -9.25
C ALA A 47 -0.02 6.93 -8.60
N ALA A 48 0.58 5.91 -9.22
CA ALA A 48 0.59 4.56 -8.69
C ALA A 48 1.96 3.92 -8.90
N THR A 49 2.57 3.45 -7.81
CA THR A 49 3.84 2.71 -7.84
C THR A 49 3.59 1.26 -7.45
N THR A 50 3.91 0.35 -8.35
CA THR A 50 3.91 -1.08 -8.06
C THR A 50 5.20 -1.49 -7.36
N LEU A 51 5.10 -2.52 -6.53
CA LEU A 51 6.23 -3.05 -5.78
C LEU A 51 6.59 -4.44 -6.28
N LYS A 52 7.88 -4.77 -6.20
CA LYS A 52 8.39 -6.11 -6.45
C LYS A 52 9.05 -6.66 -5.19
N LEU A 53 8.99 -7.96 -5.03
CA LEU A 53 9.67 -8.71 -3.98
C LEU A 53 10.77 -9.54 -4.62
N ASP A 54 11.98 -9.38 -4.16
CA ASP A 54 13.10 -10.24 -4.55
C ASP A 54 12.93 -11.62 -3.92
N GLU A 55 12.85 -12.66 -4.75
CA GLU A 55 12.58 -14.03 -4.30
C GLU A 55 13.73 -14.64 -3.46
N ASN A 56 14.94 -14.09 -3.56
CA ASN A 56 16.09 -14.60 -2.81
C ASN A 56 16.22 -13.93 -1.44
N SER A 57 16.13 -12.61 -1.40
CA SER A 57 16.30 -11.83 -0.17
C SER A 57 14.98 -11.58 0.58
N GLY A 58 13.84 -11.73 -0.09
CA GLY A 58 12.53 -11.38 0.45
C GLY A 58 12.32 -9.87 0.61
N GLN A 59 13.19 -9.03 0.04
CA GLN A 59 13.13 -7.59 0.20
C GLN A 59 12.22 -6.94 -0.86
N PHE A 60 11.40 -6.01 -0.40
CA PHE A 60 10.59 -5.17 -1.28
C PHE A 60 11.41 -4.01 -1.85
N SER A 61 11.10 -3.67 -3.09
CA SER A 61 11.60 -2.45 -3.76
C SER A 61 10.55 -1.93 -4.74
N LEU A 62 10.73 -0.67 -5.18
CA LEU A 62 9.90 -0.07 -6.22
C LEU A 62 10.09 -0.83 -7.54
N ASP A 63 9.01 -0.90 -8.33
CA ASP A 63 9.04 -1.57 -9.64
C ASP A 63 8.69 -0.58 -10.77
N GLU A 64 7.42 -0.29 -10.99
CA GLU A 64 6.97 0.60 -12.08
C GLU A 64 6.02 1.66 -11.52
N THR A 65 6.28 2.92 -11.87
CA THR A 65 5.43 4.06 -11.53
C THR A 65 4.69 4.56 -12.77
N ILE A 66 3.41 4.90 -12.62
CA ILE A 66 2.57 5.56 -13.61
C ILE A 66 1.91 6.77 -12.97
N HIS A 67 1.85 7.89 -13.70
CA HIS A 67 1.28 9.15 -13.21
C HIS A 67 0.39 9.78 -14.28
N PHE A 68 -0.68 10.43 -13.84
CA PHE A 68 -1.58 11.20 -14.69
C PHE A 68 -1.97 12.51 -14.01
N ASN A 69 -1.89 13.60 -14.77
CA ASN A 69 -2.72 14.76 -14.51
C ASN A 69 -4.14 14.45 -14.97
N VAL A 70 -5.13 14.84 -14.20
CA VAL A 70 -6.53 14.50 -14.43
C VAL A 70 -7.36 15.77 -14.63
N ASP A 71 -8.20 15.79 -15.65
CA ASP A 71 -9.17 16.86 -15.84
C ASP A 71 -10.32 16.73 -14.83
N PRO A 72 -10.78 17.84 -14.21
CA PRO A 72 -11.95 17.81 -13.37
C PRO A 72 -13.15 17.19 -14.09
N PHE A 73 -13.90 16.33 -13.43
CA PHE A 73 -15.15 15.80 -13.99
C PHE A 73 -16.22 16.89 -14.04
N GLU A 74 -17.21 16.75 -14.92
CA GLU A 74 -18.29 17.73 -15.09
C GLU A 74 -19.06 17.97 -13.78
N GLY A 75 -19.14 19.22 -13.34
CA GLY A 75 -19.75 19.62 -12.07
C GLY A 75 -18.90 19.38 -10.83
N ALA A 76 -17.62 19.03 -10.99
CA ALA A 76 -16.70 18.91 -9.88
C ALA A 76 -16.53 20.23 -9.13
N ASN A 77 -16.45 20.15 -7.82
CA ASN A 77 -16.07 21.26 -6.96
C ASN A 77 -14.54 21.47 -7.02
N LEU A 78 -14.15 22.74 -7.05
CA LEU A 78 -12.76 23.19 -7.06
C LEU A 78 -12.56 24.18 -5.91
N GLU A 79 -12.15 23.66 -4.74
CA GLU A 79 -11.93 24.48 -3.55
C GLU A 79 -10.70 25.38 -3.73
N PRO A 80 -10.84 26.71 -3.67
CA PRO A 80 -9.69 27.60 -3.90
C PRO A 80 -8.51 27.34 -2.96
N ALA A 81 -8.77 27.02 -1.69
CA ALA A 81 -7.74 26.74 -0.72
C ALA A 81 -6.96 25.44 -1.03
N ALA A 82 -7.64 24.44 -1.61
CA ALA A 82 -6.98 23.21 -2.03
C ALA A 82 -6.10 23.44 -3.28
N LEU A 83 -6.60 24.22 -4.24
CA LEU A 83 -5.81 24.59 -5.42
C LEU A 83 -4.58 25.45 -5.07
N GLU A 84 -4.72 26.38 -4.12
CA GLU A 84 -3.59 27.16 -3.61
C GLU A 84 -2.58 26.25 -2.90
N PHE A 85 -3.05 25.28 -2.13
CA PHE A 85 -2.19 24.35 -1.39
C PHE A 85 -1.39 23.44 -2.32
N THR A 86 -2.03 22.85 -3.33
CA THR A 86 -1.37 21.94 -4.28
C THR A 86 -0.60 22.71 -5.36
N GLY A 87 -0.92 23.98 -5.58
CA GLY A 87 -0.36 24.78 -6.68
C GLY A 87 -0.86 24.35 -8.07
N ILE A 88 -1.87 23.48 -8.14
CA ILE A 88 -2.40 22.98 -9.41
C ILE A 88 -3.41 23.96 -10.00
N ASP A 89 -3.14 24.45 -11.21
CA ASP A 89 -4.12 25.17 -12.03
C ASP A 89 -4.83 24.19 -12.96
N PRO A 90 -6.06 23.76 -12.66
CA PRO A 90 -6.79 22.79 -13.47
C PRO A 90 -7.16 23.31 -14.87
N THR A 91 -7.06 24.61 -15.09
CA THR A 91 -7.38 25.25 -16.39
C THR A 91 -6.17 25.35 -17.33
N ASN A 92 -4.96 25.06 -16.83
CA ASN A 92 -3.74 25.13 -17.61
C ASN A 92 -3.67 23.98 -18.64
N PRO A 93 -3.76 24.24 -19.95
CA PRO A 93 -3.75 23.21 -20.99
C PRO A 93 -2.39 22.49 -21.12
N LEU A 94 -1.33 23.07 -20.57
CA LEU A 94 0.01 22.49 -20.62
C LEU A 94 0.22 21.33 -19.63
N ARG A 95 -0.73 21.10 -18.73
CA ARG A 95 -0.71 19.93 -17.82
C ARG A 95 -0.75 18.60 -18.58
N GLY A 96 -1.27 18.60 -19.81
CA GLY A 96 -1.47 17.33 -20.54
C GLY A 96 -2.42 16.38 -19.81
N ALA A 97 -3.39 16.95 -19.10
CA ALA A 97 -4.36 16.21 -18.32
C ALA A 97 -5.22 15.29 -19.20
N VAL A 98 -5.67 14.21 -18.63
CA VAL A 98 -6.54 13.23 -19.28
C VAL A 98 -7.84 13.11 -18.49
N ASP A 99 -8.87 12.58 -19.14
CA ASP A 99 -10.10 12.27 -18.42
C ASP A 99 -9.89 11.23 -17.31
N GLU A 100 -10.65 11.35 -16.24
CA GLU A 100 -10.57 10.51 -15.05
C GLU A 100 -10.66 9.00 -15.39
N LYS A 101 -11.53 8.64 -16.35
CA LYS A 101 -11.72 7.26 -16.78
C LYS A 101 -10.47 6.67 -17.41
N LYS A 102 -9.76 7.46 -18.23
CA LYS A 102 -8.49 7.04 -18.84
C LYS A 102 -7.43 6.80 -17.77
N ALA A 103 -7.24 7.75 -16.86
CA ALA A 103 -6.26 7.63 -15.77
C ALA A 103 -6.51 6.36 -14.94
N ILE A 104 -7.72 6.19 -14.42
CA ILE A 104 -8.10 5.02 -13.60
C ILE A 104 -7.98 3.71 -14.38
N THR A 105 -8.37 3.70 -15.66
CA THR A 105 -8.31 2.48 -16.50
C THR A 105 -6.86 2.03 -16.73
N GLU A 106 -5.95 2.95 -17.04
CA GLU A 106 -4.54 2.60 -17.29
C GLU A 106 -3.84 2.16 -15.99
N ILE A 107 -4.11 2.81 -14.86
CA ILE A 107 -3.62 2.35 -13.55
C ILE A 107 -4.14 0.94 -13.26
N PHE A 108 -5.44 0.69 -13.42
CA PHE A 108 -6.00 -0.65 -13.17
C PHE A 108 -5.45 -1.73 -14.10
N LYS A 109 -5.10 -1.36 -15.32
CA LYS A 109 -4.46 -2.27 -16.28
C LYS A 109 -3.04 -2.65 -15.84
N LEU A 110 -2.23 -1.66 -15.43
CA LEU A 110 -0.90 -1.90 -14.87
C LEU A 110 -0.99 -2.80 -13.62
N VAL A 111 -1.85 -2.44 -12.68
CA VAL A 111 -2.04 -3.20 -11.44
C VAL A 111 -2.43 -4.65 -11.71
N ARG A 112 -3.39 -4.91 -12.61
CA ARG A 112 -3.80 -6.28 -12.95
C ARG A 112 -2.66 -7.08 -13.59
N LYS A 113 -1.87 -6.45 -14.47
CA LYS A 113 -0.71 -7.08 -15.10
C LYS A 113 0.31 -7.53 -14.06
N LYS A 114 0.70 -6.62 -13.16
CA LYS A 114 1.70 -6.88 -12.10
C LYS A 114 1.19 -7.86 -11.05
N MET A 115 -0.04 -7.68 -10.59
CA MET A 115 -0.71 -8.58 -9.63
C MET A 115 -0.76 -10.02 -10.15
N LYS A 116 -1.11 -10.21 -11.44
CA LYS A 116 -1.13 -11.55 -12.06
C LYS A 116 0.27 -12.15 -12.14
N ALA A 117 1.28 -11.36 -12.52
CA ALA A 117 2.67 -11.81 -12.58
C ALA A 117 3.21 -12.23 -11.20
N ALA A 118 2.79 -11.55 -10.13
CA ALA A 118 3.13 -11.87 -8.74
C ALA A 118 2.30 -13.03 -8.15
N GLY A 119 1.42 -13.67 -8.90
CA GLY A 119 0.55 -14.76 -8.41
C GLY A 119 -0.49 -14.32 -7.38
N CYS A 120 -0.74 -13.02 -7.26
CA CYS A 120 -1.69 -12.45 -6.31
C CYS A 120 -3.10 -12.39 -6.90
N GLN A 121 -4.13 -12.44 -6.02
CA GLN A 121 -5.53 -12.49 -6.45
C GLN A 121 -6.25 -11.14 -6.34
N ARG A 122 -5.76 -10.25 -5.49
CA ARG A 122 -6.36 -8.96 -5.19
C ARG A 122 -5.26 -7.94 -4.92
N ALA A 123 -5.46 -6.70 -5.34
CA ALA A 123 -4.58 -5.60 -4.95
C ALA A 123 -5.14 -4.89 -3.71
N ILE A 124 -4.25 -4.26 -2.95
CA ILE A 124 -4.59 -3.34 -1.86
C ILE A 124 -3.82 -2.04 -2.04
N ILE A 125 -4.47 -0.93 -1.70
CA ILE A 125 -3.83 0.39 -1.70
C ILE A 125 -2.89 0.50 -0.50
N VAL A 126 -1.72 1.05 -0.76
CA VAL A 126 -0.79 1.59 0.24
C VAL A 126 -0.76 3.09 0.02
N ALA A 127 -0.97 3.90 1.05
CA ALA A 127 -0.89 5.35 0.95
C ALA A 127 -0.57 6.00 2.31
N HIS A 128 -0.22 7.27 2.30
CA HIS A 128 0.00 8.04 3.53
C HIS A 128 -1.30 8.77 3.90
N ASN A 129 -2.05 8.28 4.89
CA ASN A 129 -3.47 8.51 5.17
C ASN A 129 -4.40 7.78 4.17
N ALA A 130 -4.19 6.50 4.00
CA ALA A 130 -4.75 5.67 2.94
C ALA A 130 -6.28 5.72 2.76
N ALA A 131 -7.04 6.11 3.77
CA ALA A 131 -8.49 6.29 3.67
C ALA A 131 -8.88 7.40 2.68
N PHE A 132 -8.04 8.44 2.57
CA PHE A 132 -8.24 9.56 1.66
C PHE A 132 -8.08 9.10 0.20
N ASP A 133 -6.94 8.53 -0.15
CA ASP A 133 -6.65 8.08 -1.52
C ASP A 133 -7.62 6.99 -1.97
N LEU A 134 -7.88 6.01 -1.09
CA LEU A 134 -8.85 4.95 -1.34
C LEU A 134 -10.26 5.53 -1.61
N GLY A 135 -10.64 6.58 -0.88
CA GLY A 135 -11.90 7.29 -1.07
C GLY A 135 -12.01 7.88 -2.48
N PHE A 136 -10.99 8.60 -2.94
CA PHE A 136 -10.96 9.20 -4.29
C PHE A 136 -10.89 8.15 -5.39
N VAL A 137 -10.08 7.11 -5.26
CA VAL A 137 -10.01 6.00 -6.23
C VAL A 137 -11.35 5.28 -6.34
N ASN A 138 -12.05 5.04 -5.23
CA ASN A 138 -13.37 4.41 -5.25
C ASN A 138 -14.42 5.32 -5.89
N ALA A 139 -14.44 6.61 -5.54
CA ALA A 139 -15.40 7.57 -6.11
C ALA A 139 -15.18 7.76 -7.62
N ALA A 140 -13.93 7.88 -8.08
CA ALA A 140 -13.58 7.93 -9.49
C ALA A 140 -13.99 6.65 -10.23
N THR A 141 -13.74 5.50 -9.64
CA THR A 141 -14.15 4.19 -10.18
C THR A 141 -15.67 4.11 -10.39
N GLU A 142 -16.45 4.61 -9.42
CA GLU A 142 -17.91 4.63 -9.45
C GLU A 142 -18.41 5.61 -10.52
N ARG A 143 -17.92 6.86 -10.53
CA ARG A 143 -18.28 7.89 -11.54
C ARG A 143 -18.00 7.41 -12.96
N CYS A 144 -16.86 6.75 -13.16
CA CYS A 144 -16.46 6.23 -14.47
C CYS A 144 -17.17 4.93 -14.86
N LEU A 145 -18.07 4.41 -14.03
CA LEU A 145 -18.81 3.15 -14.22
C LEU A 145 -17.90 1.94 -14.47
N ILE A 146 -16.73 1.91 -13.82
CA ILE A 146 -15.78 0.81 -13.93
C ILE A 146 -16.21 -0.33 -13.00
N LYS A 147 -16.77 -1.39 -13.56
CA LYS A 147 -17.42 -2.49 -12.80
C LYS A 147 -16.48 -3.36 -11.97
N ARG A 148 -15.20 -3.39 -12.30
CA ARG A 148 -14.23 -4.31 -11.66
C ARG A 148 -12.97 -3.55 -11.28
N SER A 149 -12.88 -3.09 -10.03
CA SER A 149 -11.63 -2.61 -9.44
C SER A 149 -10.71 -3.79 -9.11
N PRO A 150 -9.39 -3.69 -9.35
CA PRO A 150 -8.43 -4.67 -8.84
C PRO A 150 -8.25 -4.56 -7.34
N PHE A 151 -8.55 -3.40 -6.75
CA PHE A 151 -8.34 -3.11 -5.35
C PHE A 151 -9.41 -3.70 -4.44
N HIS A 152 -9.00 -4.07 -3.23
CA HIS A 152 -9.94 -4.38 -2.17
C HIS A 152 -10.70 -3.12 -1.77
N PRO A 153 -12.03 -3.18 -1.56
CA PRO A 153 -12.84 -1.98 -1.38
C PRO A 153 -12.57 -1.20 -0.07
N PHE A 154 -12.00 -1.84 0.94
CA PHE A 154 -11.78 -1.24 2.27
C PHE A 154 -10.51 -1.72 3.00
N VAL A 155 -9.75 -2.68 2.46
CA VAL A 155 -8.44 -3.05 3.03
C VAL A 155 -7.35 -2.22 2.38
N SER A 156 -6.55 -1.56 3.21
CA SER A 156 -5.39 -0.77 2.78
C SER A 156 -4.26 -0.91 3.80
N PHE A 157 -3.04 -0.58 3.39
CA PHE A 157 -1.94 -0.29 4.30
C PHE A 157 -1.77 1.22 4.40
N ASP A 158 -1.85 1.72 5.63
CA ASP A 158 -1.65 3.14 5.92
C ASP A 158 -0.24 3.38 6.45
N THR A 159 0.58 4.06 5.66
CA THR A 159 1.96 4.36 6.04
C THR A 159 2.05 5.39 7.17
N THR A 160 1.03 6.22 7.41
CA THR A 160 0.96 7.08 8.58
C THR A 160 0.94 6.23 9.86
N THR A 161 0.10 5.21 9.88
CA THR A 161 0.02 4.27 11.01
C THR A 161 1.30 3.46 11.16
N LEU A 162 1.81 2.91 10.04
CA LEU A 162 3.03 2.09 10.04
C LEU A 162 4.27 2.91 10.47
N SER A 163 4.43 4.13 9.98
CA SER A 163 5.54 4.99 10.38
C SER A 163 5.38 5.55 11.80
N GLY A 164 4.15 5.79 12.23
CA GLY A 164 3.84 6.12 13.62
C GLY A 164 4.33 5.03 14.58
N LEU A 165 4.04 3.76 14.25
CA LEU A 165 4.48 2.60 15.03
C LEU A 165 6.01 2.38 14.94
N ALA A 166 6.57 2.38 13.73
CA ALA A 166 7.95 1.96 13.50
C ALA A 166 8.98 3.05 13.78
N LEU A 167 8.63 4.34 13.60
CA LEU A 167 9.54 5.49 13.57
C LEU A 167 9.10 6.62 14.51
N GLY A 168 7.91 6.53 15.11
CA GLY A 168 7.34 7.61 15.94
C GLY A 168 6.97 8.86 15.14
N GLN A 169 6.75 8.76 13.82
CA GLN A 169 6.46 9.87 12.92
C GLN A 169 5.21 9.59 12.09
N THR A 170 4.37 10.62 11.92
CA THR A 170 3.09 10.51 11.18
C THR A 170 3.00 11.49 10.00
N VAL A 171 4.02 12.29 9.75
CA VAL A 171 4.12 13.22 8.62
C VAL A 171 5.13 12.62 7.63
N LEU A 172 4.79 12.49 6.35
CA LEU A 172 5.60 11.80 5.35
C LEU A 172 7.05 12.28 5.33
N ALA A 173 7.29 13.58 5.21
CA ALA A 173 8.64 14.17 5.20
C ALA A 173 9.44 13.82 6.47
N LYS A 174 8.80 13.82 7.65
CA LYS A 174 9.45 13.48 8.93
C LYS A 174 9.72 11.99 9.05
N ALA A 175 8.80 11.15 8.54
CA ALA A 175 8.96 9.71 8.49
C ALA A 175 10.09 9.31 7.54
N CYS A 176 10.18 9.94 6.36
CA CYS A 176 11.30 9.77 5.43
C CYS A 176 12.63 10.16 6.07
N ALA A 177 12.70 11.33 6.73
CA ALA A 177 13.91 11.75 7.44
C ALA A 177 14.34 10.76 8.53
N ALA A 178 13.38 10.24 9.32
CA ALA A 178 13.66 9.22 10.34
C ALA A 178 14.12 7.89 9.73
N ALA A 179 13.67 7.55 8.54
CA ALA A 179 14.08 6.37 7.77
C ALA A 179 15.36 6.60 6.96
N GLN A 180 15.96 7.82 6.99
CA GLN A 180 17.10 8.22 6.16
C GLN A 180 16.81 8.16 4.66
N ILE A 181 15.56 8.43 4.28
CA ILE A 181 15.10 8.57 2.90
C ILE A 181 15.16 10.07 2.56
N ASP A 182 15.85 10.40 1.46
CA ASP A 182 15.92 11.79 1.00
C ASP A 182 14.54 12.32 0.62
N PHE A 183 14.18 13.48 1.16
CA PHE A 183 12.90 14.13 0.91
C PHE A 183 13.10 15.61 0.57
N ASN A 184 12.70 16.01 -0.62
CA ASN A 184 12.77 17.39 -1.09
C ASN A 184 11.41 18.08 -0.91
N ASN A 185 11.32 18.99 0.05
CA ASN A 185 10.07 19.71 0.33
C ASN A 185 9.58 20.58 -0.86
N SER A 186 10.42 20.92 -1.82
CA SER A 186 10.00 21.68 -3.01
C SER A 186 9.28 20.82 -4.05
N GLU A 187 9.36 19.48 -3.94
CA GLU A 187 8.69 18.52 -4.81
C GLU A 187 7.47 17.88 -4.12
N ALA A 188 7.29 18.16 -2.82
CA ALA A 188 6.11 17.73 -2.08
C ALA A 188 4.82 18.28 -2.69
N HIS A 189 3.72 17.58 -2.51
CA HIS A 189 2.42 17.85 -3.13
C HIS A 189 2.42 17.64 -4.66
N SER A 190 3.26 16.73 -5.13
CA SER A 190 3.16 16.12 -6.45
C SER A 190 2.81 14.64 -6.24
N ALA A 191 1.70 14.18 -6.81
CA ALA A 191 1.28 12.79 -6.64
C ALA A 191 2.38 11.81 -7.07
N LEU A 192 3.15 12.13 -8.09
CA LEU A 192 4.29 11.31 -8.53
C LEU A 192 5.37 11.21 -7.44
N TYR A 193 5.82 12.34 -6.92
CA TYR A 193 6.88 12.39 -5.91
C TYR A 193 6.43 11.72 -4.60
N ASP A 194 5.26 12.09 -4.10
CA ASP A 194 4.76 11.59 -2.82
C ASP A 194 4.44 10.08 -2.87
N THR A 195 3.95 9.57 -4.02
CA THR A 195 3.81 8.12 -4.26
C THR A 195 5.16 7.39 -4.16
N GLU A 196 6.21 7.90 -4.80
CA GLU A 196 7.53 7.26 -4.77
C GLU A 196 8.14 7.30 -3.37
N LYS A 197 8.03 8.42 -2.65
CA LYS A 197 8.51 8.54 -1.26
C LYS A 197 7.73 7.67 -0.29
N THR A 198 6.42 7.58 -0.47
CA THR A 198 5.57 6.65 0.29
C THR A 198 5.93 5.19 0.00
N ALA A 199 6.29 4.85 -1.25
CA ALA A 199 6.73 3.50 -1.62
C ALA A 199 8.10 3.16 -1.00
N GLU A 200 9.06 4.09 -1.02
CA GLU A 200 10.34 3.91 -0.34
C GLU A 200 10.15 3.69 1.17
N LEU A 201 9.30 4.51 1.80
CA LEU A 201 8.99 4.40 3.23
C LEU A 201 8.31 3.06 3.58
N PHE A 202 7.32 2.64 2.79
CA PHE A 202 6.66 1.35 2.97
C PHE A 202 7.66 0.19 2.84
N CYS A 203 8.47 0.18 1.78
CA CYS A 203 9.50 -0.83 1.59
C CYS A 203 10.49 -0.85 2.75
N PHE A 204 10.97 0.32 3.21
CA PHE A 204 11.86 0.41 4.37
C PHE A 204 11.26 -0.26 5.61
N ILE A 205 10.02 0.10 5.96
CA ILE A 205 9.37 -0.42 7.18
C ILE A 205 9.16 -1.93 7.08
N VAL A 206 8.63 -2.42 5.95
CA VAL A 206 8.34 -3.85 5.75
C VAL A 206 9.62 -4.69 5.72
N ASN A 207 10.66 -4.20 5.06
CA ASN A 207 11.95 -4.87 5.01
C ASN A 207 12.64 -4.88 6.39
N LYS A 208 12.55 -3.77 7.13
CA LYS A 208 13.08 -3.70 8.50
C LYS A 208 12.36 -4.67 9.44
N TRP A 209 11.03 -4.74 9.33
CA TRP A 209 10.22 -5.69 10.10
C TRP A 209 10.64 -7.15 9.82
N GLN A 210 10.88 -7.48 8.56
CA GLN A 210 11.37 -8.80 8.17
C GLN A 210 12.77 -9.08 8.76
N GLN A 211 13.72 -8.13 8.68
CA GLN A 211 15.05 -8.26 9.25
C GLN A 211 15.03 -8.51 10.77
N LEU A 212 14.03 -7.99 11.46
CA LEU A 212 13.80 -8.20 12.90
C LEU A 212 13.09 -9.53 13.22
N GLY A 213 12.85 -10.39 12.22
CA GLY A 213 12.14 -11.66 12.40
C GLY A 213 10.62 -11.53 12.48
N GLY A 214 10.07 -10.38 12.09
CA GLY A 214 8.62 -10.13 12.13
C GLY A 214 7.83 -10.82 11.01
N TRP A 215 8.50 -11.34 9.99
CA TRP A 215 7.88 -12.16 8.96
C TRP A 215 8.91 -13.02 8.20
N PRO A 216 8.60 -14.32 7.94
CA PRO A 216 7.51 -15.06 8.57
C PRO A 216 7.74 -15.15 10.09
N LEU A 217 6.66 -15.10 10.85
CA LEU A 217 6.76 -15.32 12.28
C LEU A 217 7.26 -16.76 12.53
N ALA A 218 8.15 -16.93 13.48
CA ALA A 218 8.48 -18.26 13.99
C ALA A 218 7.19 -18.94 14.47
N ALA A 219 7.01 -20.22 14.17
CA ALA A 219 5.90 -20.99 14.73
C ALA A 219 5.95 -20.84 16.26
N ILE A 220 4.84 -20.44 16.87
CA ILE A 220 4.70 -20.50 18.32
C ILE A 220 4.86 -21.97 18.66
N ALA A 221 5.86 -22.31 19.46
CA ALA A 221 5.96 -23.66 20.01
C ALA A 221 4.61 -23.92 20.72
N GLU A 222 3.88 -24.95 20.28
CA GLU A 222 2.70 -25.41 21.01
C GLU A 222 3.14 -25.56 22.46
N GLU A 223 2.43 -24.95 23.40
CA GLU A 223 2.68 -25.12 24.85
C GLU A 223 2.64 -26.63 25.09
N ALA A 224 3.81 -27.20 25.26
CA ALA A 224 3.95 -28.61 25.59
C ALA A 224 3.34 -28.79 26.99
N ASP A 225 2.21 -29.48 27.02
CA ASP A 225 1.64 -30.18 28.17
C ASP A 225 1.85 -29.57 29.56
N LEU A 226 1.01 -28.61 29.92
CA LEU A 226 0.78 -28.28 31.34
C LEU A 226 -0.26 -29.22 32.04
N ASP A 227 -0.69 -30.29 31.38
CA ASP A 227 -1.71 -31.21 31.91
C ASP A 227 -1.19 -32.58 32.36
N SER A 228 0.12 -32.76 32.65
CA SER A 228 0.64 -34.05 33.11
C SER A 228 0.77 -34.20 34.62
N ASP A 229 0.34 -33.27 35.47
CA ASP A 229 0.58 -33.35 36.93
C ASP A 229 -0.69 -33.26 37.81
N SER A 230 -1.83 -33.77 37.35
CA SER A 230 -3.02 -33.88 38.19
C SER A 230 -3.60 -35.29 38.31
N ASN A 231 -2.72 -36.32 38.46
CA ASN A 231 -3.29 -37.64 38.82
C ASN A 231 -2.31 -38.48 39.66
N SER A 232 -2.00 -38.01 40.88
CA SER A 232 -1.45 -38.87 41.92
C SER A 232 -1.95 -38.39 43.30
N VAL A 233 -3.25 -38.56 43.56
CA VAL A 233 -3.71 -38.69 44.95
C VAL A 233 -4.15 -40.13 45.12
N THR A 234 -3.21 -40.91 45.62
CA THR A 234 -3.41 -42.26 46.12
C THR A 234 -4.42 -42.27 47.25
N SER A 235 -5.38 -43.13 47.11
CA SER A 235 -6.22 -43.65 48.19
C SER A 235 -5.33 -44.39 49.20
N ALA A 236 -5.35 -44.00 50.43
CA ALA A 236 -4.93 -44.82 51.57
C ALA A 236 -5.95 -44.62 52.70
N ASP A 237 -6.57 -45.76 53.04
CA ASP A 237 -7.36 -46.12 54.23
C ASP A 237 -8.67 -45.46 54.50
#